data_ef0e3209f4488b97824b9da1ec0e83b3
#
_entry.id   ef0e3209f4488b97824b9da1ec0e83b3
#
_cell.length_a   1.000
_cell.length_b   1.000
_cell.length_c   1.000
_cell.angle_alpha   90.00
_cell.angle_beta   90.00
_cell.angle_gamma   90.00
#
_symmetry.space_group_name_H-M   'P 1'
#
loop_
_entity.id
_entity.type
_entity.pdbx_description
1 polymer ?
#
loop_
_entity_poly.entity_id
_entity_poly.type
_entity_poly.pdbx_seq_one_letter_code
_entity_poly.pdbx_strand_id
1 'polypeptide(L)'
;MIYWFTGQPGAGKTVLANALKQQLENTFHIDGDDLRDIFDNKDYSEDGRRKNIALAQHISHFLSKKGCNVVVSLVSPYKDQREEFKEKLEDLIQEIYVHTTDIRGRENFHVKDYQPPTSNYINIDTTNISVENCINKIIKL
;
A
#
# COMPACT_ATOMS: atom_id res chain seq x y z
N MET A 1 -1.56 10.45 9.53
CA MET A 1 -2.33 9.31 8.96
C MET A 1 -1.48 8.55 7.96
N ILE A 2 -1.48 7.23 8.07
CA ILE A 2 -0.83 6.36 7.11
C ILE A 2 -1.91 5.72 6.23
N TYR A 3 -1.77 5.86 4.91
CA TYR A 3 -2.64 5.22 3.92
C TYR A 3 -1.85 4.08 3.29
N TRP A 4 -2.18 2.86 3.69
CA TRP A 4 -1.45 1.65 3.30
C TRP A 4 -2.16 0.93 2.16
N PHE A 5 -1.62 1.08 0.95
CA PHE A 5 -2.15 0.40 -0.24
C PHE A 5 -1.53 -0.99 -0.35
N THR A 6 -2.37 -2.00 -0.45
CA THR A 6 -1.96 -3.38 -0.67
C THR A 6 -2.70 -3.95 -1.88
N GLY A 7 -2.08 -4.87 -2.59
CA GLY A 7 -2.67 -5.52 -3.77
C GLY A 7 -1.60 -6.06 -4.69
N GLN A 8 -2.02 -6.85 -5.66
CA GLN A 8 -1.14 -7.46 -6.65
C GLN A 8 -0.47 -6.41 -7.55
N PRO A 9 0.69 -6.73 -8.17
CA PRO A 9 1.29 -5.86 -9.19
C PRO A 9 0.29 -5.59 -10.32
N GLY A 10 0.24 -4.33 -10.77
CA GLY A 10 -0.68 -3.93 -11.85
C GLY A 10 -2.10 -3.58 -11.40
N ALA A 11 -2.40 -3.67 -10.11
CA ALA A 11 -3.73 -3.32 -9.60
C ALA A 11 -4.02 -1.80 -9.61
N GLY A 12 -2.98 -0.97 -9.68
CA GLY A 12 -3.14 0.49 -9.72
C GLY A 12 -2.73 1.21 -8.45
N LYS A 13 -2.01 0.55 -7.55
CA LYS A 13 -1.61 1.12 -6.25
C LYS A 13 -0.81 2.41 -6.38
N THR A 14 0.23 2.40 -7.22
CA THR A 14 1.14 3.54 -7.37
C THR A 14 0.40 4.75 -7.95
N VAL A 15 -0.46 4.53 -8.93
CA VAL A 15 -1.26 5.60 -9.53
C VAL A 15 -2.19 6.22 -8.48
N LEU A 16 -2.87 5.41 -7.70
CA LEU A 16 -3.76 5.89 -6.64
C LEU A 16 -2.98 6.57 -5.53
N ALA A 17 -1.85 6.02 -5.13
CA ALA A 17 -1.01 6.60 -4.11
C ALA A 17 -0.53 8.01 -4.51
N ASN A 18 -0.07 8.17 -5.74
CA ASN A 18 0.35 9.47 -6.26
C ASN A 18 -0.81 10.46 -6.30
N ALA A 19 -1.98 10.05 -6.74
CA ALA A 19 -3.15 10.91 -6.80
C ALA A 19 -3.61 11.33 -5.39
N LEU A 20 -3.59 10.42 -4.44
CA LEU A 20 -3.95 10.73 -3.06
C LEU A 20 -2.96 11.71 -2.44
N LYS A 21 -1.67 11.50 -2.67
CA LYS A 21 -0.62 12.38 -2.17
C LYS A 21 -0.84 13.84 -2.60
N GLN A 22 -1.28 14.05 -3.84
CA GLN A 22 -1.51 15.39 -4.37
C GLN A 22 -2.66 16.12 -3.67
N GLN A 23 -3.57 15.40 -3.06
CA GLN A 23 -4.72 15.97 -2.36
C GLN A 23 -4.47 16.17 -0.86
N LEU A 24 -3.36 15.68 -0.34
CA LEU A 24 -3.01 15.77 1.07
C LEU A 24 -1.83 16.72 1.26
N GLU A 25 -1.81 17.39 2.39
CA GLU A 25 -0.68 18.25 2.76
C GLU A 25 0.37 17.47 3.54
N ASN A 26 1.62 17.90 3.44
CA ASN A 26 2.72 17.37 4.23
C ASN A 26 2.82 15.85 4.13
N THR A 27 2.88 15.35 2.90
CA THR A 27 2.73 13.92 2.59
C THR A 27 3.99 13.36 1.93
N PHE A 28 4.41 12.19 2.40
CA PHE A 28 5.47 11.40 1.78
C PHE A 28 4.89 10.14 1.17
N HIS A 29 5.42 9.74 0.03
CA HIS A 29 5.06 8.48 -0.62
C HIS A 29 6.22 7.49 -0.46
N ILE A 30 5.91 6.34 0.13
CA ILE A 30 6.85 5.22 0.25
C ILE A 30 6.41 4.15 -0.76
N ASP A 31 7.24 3.94 -1.76
CA ASP A 31 7.02 2.92 -2.78
C ASP A 31 7.95 1.72 -2.53
N GLY A 32 7.42 0.51 -2.70
CA GLY A 32 8.18 -0.71 -2.41
C GLY A 32 9.44 -0.86 -3.26
N ASP A 33 9.37 -0.48 -4.54
CA ASP A 33 10.52 -0.57 -5.44
C ASP A 33 11.61 0.44 -5.06
N ASP A 34 11.23 1.64 -4.64
CA ASP A 34 12.18 2.65 -4.16
C ASP A 34 12.94 2.15 -2.93
N LEU A 35 12.26 1.49 -2.00
CA LEU A 35 12.90 0.93 -0.82
C LEU A 35 13.90 -0.16 -1.19
N ARG A 36 13.53 -1.03 -2.12
CA ARG A 36 14.43 -2.09 -2.57
C ARG A 36 15.69 -1.51 -3.18
N ASP A 37 15.54 -0.43 -3.92
CA ASP A 37 16.67 0.27 -4.55
C ASP A 37 17.60 0.88 -3.51
N ILE A 38 17.04 1.62 -2.55
CA ILE A 38 17.81 2.29 -1.49
C ILE A 38 18.54 1.30 -0.60
N PHE A 39 17.88 0.20 -0.22
CA PHE A 39 18.44 -0.79 0.70
C PHE A 39 19.10 -1.98 -0.02
N ASP A 40 19.17 -1.93 -1.35
CA ASP A 40 19.76 -2.99 -2.18
C ASP A 40 19.18 -4.38 -1.86
N ASN A 41 17.88 -4.44 -1.65
CA ASN A 41 17.18 -5.70 -1.36
C ASN A 41 16.69 -6.33 -2.67
N LYS A 42 17.38 -7.38 -3.12
CA LYS A 42 17.00 -8.16 -4.30
C LYS A 42 16.44 -9.53 -3.93
N ASP A 43 16.15 -9.73 -2.65
CA ASP A 43 15.60 -10.98 -2.13
C ASP A 43 14.07 -10.96 -2.24
N TYR A 44 13.54 -11.77 -3.15
CA TYR A 44 12.08 -11.91 -3.36
C TYR A 44 11.50 -13.15 -2.66
N SER A 45 12.28 -13.79 -1.80
CA SER A 45 11.76 -14.80 -0.88
C SER A 45 10.81 -14.17 0.13
N GLU A 46 10.10 -14.98 0.90
CA GLU A 46 9.23 -14.46 1.95
C GLU A 46 10.01 -13.59 2.94
N ASP A 47 11.19 -14.03 3.37
CA ASP A 47 12.05 -13.26 4.28
C ASP A 47 12.41 -11.89 3.70
N GLY A 48 12.84 -11.84 2.46
CA GLY A 48 13.22 -10.58 1.80
C GLY A 48 12.04 -9.65 1.62
N ARG A 49 10.88 -10.19 1.30
CA ARG A 49 9.63 -9.42 1.19
C ARG A 49 9.21 -8.87 2.54
N ARG A 50 9.22 -9.69 3.58
CA ARG A 50 8.86 -9.25 4.94
C ARG A 50 9.79 -8.17 5.46
N LYS A 51 11.09 -8.26 5.16
CA LYS A 51 12.05 -7.22 5.52
C LYS A 51 11.74 -5.88 4.84
N ASN A 52 11.45 -5.91 3.55
CA ASN A 52 11.10 -4.69 2.81
C ASN A 52 9.83 -4.05 3.36
N ILE A 53 8.81 -4.87 3.65
CA ILE A 53 7.56 -4.41 4.24
C ILE A 53 7.80 -3.80 5.62
N ALA A 54 8.62 -4.45 6.45
CA ALA A 54 8.95 -3.96 7.79
C ALA A 54 9.64 -2.59 7.73
N LEU A 55 10.54 -2.38 6.77
CA LEU A 55 11.17 -1.07 6.56
C LEU A 55 10.12 -0.01 6.22
N ALA A 56 9.18 -0.32 5.33
CA ALA A 56 8.09 0.61 5.01
C ALA A 56 7.25 0.92 6.24
N GLN A 57 6.96 -0.07 7.07
CA GLN A 57 6.22 0.11 8.33
C GLN A 57 6.97 1.03 9.29
N HIS A 58 8.25 0.78 9.50
CA HIS A 58 9.06 1.60 10.41
C HIS A 58 9.16 3.05 9.94
N ILE A 59 9.44 3.26 8.65
CA ILE A 59 9.58 4.61 8.10
C ILE A 59 8.25 5.35 8.14
N SER A 60 7.16 4.72 7.74
CA SER A 60 5.84 5.34 7.76
C SER A 60 5.41 5.71 9.18
N HIS A 61 5.67 4.85 10.15
CA HIS A 61 5.37 5.13 11.55
C HIS A 61 6.19 6.33 12.06
N PHE A 62 7.48 6.37 11.76
CA PHE A 62 8.34 7.50 12.13
C PHE A 62 7.82 8.82 11.57
N LEU A 63 7.50 8.84 10.27
CA LEU A 63 7.00 10.06 9.62
C LEU A 63 5.63 10.48 10.17
N SER A 64 4.76 9.51 10.45
CA SER A 64 3.45 9.78 11.05
C SER A 64 3.61 10.43 12.43
N LYS A 65 4.57 10.00 13.24
CA LYS A 65 4.87 10.62 14.53
C LYS A 65 5.37 12.05 14.41
N LYS A 66 5.93 12.41 13.26
CA LYS A 66 6.38 13.79 12.97
C LYS A 66 5.25 14.67 12.45
N GLY A 67 4.03 14.16 12.38
CA GLY A 67 2.88 14.91 11.91
C GLY A 67 2.67 14.87 10.41
N CYS A 68 3.39 14.01 9.69
CA CYS A 68 3.23 13.85 8.25
C CYS A 68 2.12 12.86 7.91
N ASN A 69 1.49 13.06 6.76
CA ASN A 69 0.73 12.00 6.11
C ASN A 69 1.69 11.12 5.32
N VAL A 70 1.42 9.83 5.28
CA VAL A 70 2.26 8.88 4.55
C VAL A 70 1.37 8.02 3.66
N VAL A 71 1.71 7.93 2.40
CA VAL A 71 1.06 7.03 1.45
C VAL A 71 2.06 5.92 1.15
N VAL A 72 1.67 4.67 1.37
CA VAL A 72 2.54 3.52 1.16
C VAL A 72 1.95 2.65 0.05
N SER A 73 2.75 2.32 -0.96
CA SER A 73 2.32 1.47 -2.07
C SER A 73 3.29 0.32 -2.26
N LEU A 74 2.88 -0.87 -1.87
CA LEU A 74 3.61 -2.10 -2.13
C LEU A 74 2.64 -3.29 -2.07
N VAL A 75 3.07 -4.43 -2.57
CA VAL A 75 2.20 -5.59 -2.63
C VAL A 75 1.73 -6.00 -1.24
N SER A 76 2.66 -6.09 -0.29
CA SER A 76 2.37 -6.42 1.12
C SER A 76 1.45 -7.65 1.24
N PRO A 77 1.89 -8.84 0.80
CA PRO A 77 0.97 -9.98 0.60
C PRO A 77 0.60 -10.72 1.88
N TYR A 78 1.26 -10.43 3.00
CA TYR A 78 1.09 -11.21 4.23
C TYR A 78 0.12 -10.53 5.17
N LYS A 79 -1.05 -11.14 5.35
CA LYS A 79 -2.13 -10.60 6.16
C LYS A 79 -1.71 -10.43 7.62
N ASP A 80 -0.98 -11.38 8.18
CA ASP A 80 -0.52 -11.31 9.56
C ASP A 80 0.33 -10.06 9.82
N GLN A 81 1.23 -9.74 8.89
CA GLN A 81 2.09 -8.56 9.01
C GLN A 81 1.29 -7.26 8.91
N ARG A 82 0.30 -7.19 8.02
CA ARG A 82 -0.57 -6.01 7.91
C ARG A 82 -1.45 -5.86 9.15
N GLU A 83 -2.07 -6.94 9.61
CA GLU A 83 -2.97 -6.91 10.77
C GLU A 83 -2.24 -6.50 12.05
N GLU A 84 -1.05 -7.02 12.26
CA GLU A 84 -0.22 -6.66 13.41
C GLU A 84 0.11 -5.16 13.40
N PHE A 85 0.43 -4.60 12.25
CA PHE A 85 0.72 -3.18 12.11
C PHE A 85 -0.52 -2.32 12.34
N LYS A 86 -1.68 -2.73 11.82
CA LYS A 86 -2.95 -2.03 12.05
C LYS A 86 -3.31 -2.03 13.54
N GLU A 87 -3.14 -3.15 14.20
CA GLU A 87 -3.40 -3.27 15.65
C GLU A 87 -2.53 -2.31 16.46
N LYS A 88 -1.26 -2.21 16.09
CA LYS A 88 -0.31 -1.32 16.75
C LYS A 88 -0.65 0.16 16.57
N LEU A 89 -1.10 0.55 15.39
CA LEU A 89 -1.32 1.95 15.03
C LEU A 89 -2.77 2.42 15.18
N GLU A 90 -3.72 1.50 15.25
CA GLU A 90 -5.15 1.81 15.46
C GLU A 90 -5.69 2.84 14.47
N ASP A 91 -6.13 4.01 14.94
CA ASP A 91 -6.75 5.04 14.10
C ASP A 91 -5.75 5.83 13.24
N LEU A 92 -4.45 5.56 13.39
CA LEU A 92 -3.40 6.25 12.63
C LEU A 92 -3.13 5.65 11.26
N ILE A 93 -3.78 4.53 10.95
CA ILE A 93 -3.57 3.83 9.68
C ILE A 93 -4.91 3.46 9.04
N GLN A 94 -4.97 3.60 7.72
CA GLN A 94 -6.06 3.11 6.89
C GLN A 94 -5.50 2.15 5.85
N GLU A 95 -5.92 0.90 5.91
CA GLU A 95 -5.58 -0.10 4.89
C GLU A 95 -6.50 0.04 3.70
N ILE A 96 -5.92 -0.01 2.49
CA ILE A 96 -6.66 0.13 1.23
C ILE A 96 -6.27 -1.04 0.33
N TYR A 97 -7.23 -1.91 0.06
CA TYR A 97 -7.03 -3.05 -0.82
C TYR A 97 -7.41 -2.69 -2.24
N VAL A 98 -6.43 -2.74 -3.14
CA VAL A 98 -6.58 -2.36 -4.55
C VAL A 98 -6.51 -3.63 -5.39
N HIS A 99 -7.52 -3.86 -6.21
CA HIS A 99 -7.57 -5.03 -7.09
C HIS A 99 -8.27 -4.69 -8.40
N THR A 100 -8.10 -5.56 -9.38
CA THR A 100 -8.72 -5.39 -10.70
C THR A 100 -8.88 -6.73 -11.39
N THR A 101 -9.88 -6.84 -12.26
CA THR A 101 -10.00 -7.95 -13.19
C THR A 101 -9.45 -7.61 -14.58
N ASP A 102 -9.02 -6.35 -14.80
CA ASP A 102 -8.42 -5.92 -16.06
C ASP A 102 -7.07 -6.62 -16.26
N ILE A 103 -6.77 -6.96 -17.51
CA ILE A 103 -5.45 -7.47 -17.90
C ILE A 103 -4.55 -6.27 -18.21
N ARG A 104 -3.54 -6.05 -17.37
CA ARG A 104 -2.67 -4.86 -17.44
C ARG A 104 -1.21 -5.19 -17.74
N GLY A 105 -0.91 -6.46 -18.11
CA GLY A 105 0.42 -6.88 -18.51
C GLY A 105 1.37 -7.20 -17.36
N ARG A 106 0.90 -7.18 -16.12
CA ARG A 106 1.72 -7.48 -14.95
C ARG A 106 1.33 -8.79 -14.26
N GLU A 107 0.47 -9.59 -14.86
CA GLU A 107 -0.05 -10.83 -14.27
C GLU A 107 1.04 -11.86 -14.00
N ASN A 108 2.11 -11.87 -14.80
CA ASN A 108 3.25 -12.76 -14.58
C ASN A 108 4.02 -12.46 -13.28
N PHE A 109 3.84 -11.27 -12.72
CA PHE A 109 4.49 -10.84 -11.48
C PHE A 109 3.59 -11.01 -10.26
N HIS A 110 2.39 -11.58 -10.43
CA HIS A 110 1.48 -11.80 -9.31
C HIS A 110 2.11 -12.71 -8.26
N VAL A 111 1.90 -12.34 -7.00
CA VAL A 111 2.36 -13.14 -5.85
C VAL A 111 1.32 -14.22 -5.59
N LYS A 112 1.73 -15.49 -5.66
CA LYS A 112 0.83 -16.63 -5.53
C LYS A 112 0.20 -16.74 -4.14
N ASP A 113 0.93 -16.31 -3.12
CA ASP A 113 0.52 -16.44 -1.73
C ASP A 113 -0.06 -15.13 -1.19
N TYR A 114 -0.57 -14.25 -2.06
CA TYR A 114 -1.19 -13.01 -1.63
C TYR A 114 -2.44 -13.30 -0.80
N GLN A 115 -2.49 -12.72 0.39
CA GLN A 115 -3.60 -12.88 1.34
C GLN A 115 -4.40 -11.57 1.41
N PRO A 116 -5.61 -11.52 0.83
CA PRO A 116 -6.43 -10.31 0.89
C PRO A 116 -6.84 -9.96 2.33
N PRO A 117 -7.08 -8.67 2.62
CA PRO A 117 -7.62 -8.29 3.92
C PRO A 117 -9.05 -8.81 4.09
N THR A 118 -9.47 -8.99 5.35
CA THR A 118 -10.79 -9.50 5.68
C THR A 118 -11.59 -8.56 6.58
N SER A 119 -10.95 -7.58 7.20
CA SER A 119 -11.61 -6.66 8.11
C SER A 119 -10.90 -5.31 8.16
N ASN A 120 -11.66 -4.27 8.43
CA ASN A 120 -11.18 -2.90 8.64
C ASN A 120 -10.27 -2.42 7.50
N TYR A 121 -10.82 -2.37 6.28
CA TYR A 121 -10.10 -1.90 5.11
C TYR A 121 -11.06 -1.23 4.13
N ILE A 122 -10.52 -0.39 3.27
CA ILE A 122 -11.26 0.17 2.13
C ILE A 122 -11.01 -0.72 0.93
N ASN A 123 -12.09 -1.17 0.29
CA ASN A 123 -12.02 -2.02 -0.90
C ASN A 123 -12.11 -1.16 -2.16
N ILE A 124 -11.08 -1.22 -3.00
CA ILE A 124 -11.03 -0.47 -4.26
C ILE A 124 -10.83 -1.44 -5.41
N ASP A 125 -11.88 -1.62 -6.20
CA ASP A 125 -11.79 -2.31 -7.48
C ASP A 125 -11.55 -1.26 -8.56
N THR A 126 -10.38 -1.31 -9.20
CA THR A 126 -10.00 -0.32 -10.22
C THR A 126 -10.47 -0.69 -11.62
N THR A 127 -11.23 -1.77 -11.77
CA THR A 127 -11.78 -2.18 -13.06
C THR A 127 -12.78 -1.14 -13.58
N ASN A 128 -12.46 -0.50 -14.69
CA ASN A 128 -13.34 0.48 -15.35
C ASN A 128 -13.78 1.66 -14.47
N ILE A 129 -12.98 2.02 -13.46
CA ILE A 129 -13.28 3.15 -12.57
C ILE A 129 -12.16 4.18 -12.69
N SER A 130 -12.54 5.47 -12.73
CA SER A 130 -11.57 6.55 -12.79
C SER A 130 -10.76 6.66 -11.50
N VAL A 131 -9.54 7.19 -11.61
CA VAL A 131 -8.69 7.47 -10.44
C VAL A 131 -9.41 8.41 -9.47
N GLU A 132 -10.06 9.45 -9.98
CA GLU A 132 -10.81 10.41 -9.16
C GLU A 132 -11.88 9.72 -8.31
N ASN A 133 -12.66 8.81 -8.91
CA ASN A 133 -13.71 8.09 -8.20
C ASN A 133 -13.12 7.14 -7.15
N CYS A 134 -11.98 6.52 -7.43
CA CYS A 134 -11.28 5.71 -6.44
C CYS A 134 -10.82 6.56 -5.25
N ILE A 135 -10.23 7.71 -5.51
CA ILE A 135 -9.77 8.62 -4.46
C ILE A 135 -10.93 9.11 -3.60
N ASN A 136 -12.08 9.40 -4.20
CA ASN A 136 -13.26 9.83 -3.47
C ASN A 136 -13.77 8.78 -2.47
N LYS A 137 -13.52 7.52 -2.73
CA LYS A 137 -13.84 6.45 -1.77
C LYS A 137 -12.89 6.42 -0.58
N ILE A 138 -11.67 6.89 -0.76
CA ILE A 138 -10.66 6.94 0.30
C ILE A 138 -10.82 8.20 1.14
N ILE A 139 -10.95 9.33 0.47
CA ILE A 139 -11.21 10.62 1.13
C ILE A 139 -12.71 10.86 1.04
N LYS A 140 -13.41 10.62 2.12
CA LYS A 140 -14.84 10.94 2.20
C LYS A 140 -14.98 12.44 2.38
N LEU A 141 -15.23 13.11 1.30
CA LEU A 141 -15.59 14.53 1.32
C LEU A 141 -17.08 14.67 1.59
#